data_b25947ad04d4b40928639a500cee9c99
#
_entry.id   b25947ad04d4b40928639a500cee9c99
#
_cell.length_a   1.000
_cell.length_b   1.000
_cell.length_c   1.000
_cell.angle_alpha   90.00
_cell.angle_beta   90.00
_cell.angle_gamma   90.00
#
_symmetry.space_group_name_H-M   'P 1'
#
loop_
_entity.id
_entity.type
_entity.pdbx_description
1 polymer ?
#
loop_
_entity_poly.entity_id
_entity_poly.type
_entity_poly.pdbx_seq_one_letter_code
_entity_poly.pdbx_strand_id
1 'polypeptide(L)'
;MSRPIRYLGACLVLALVSTALAEERRPPQPLAIQLTSPRGGQTSARLAEIQGTIQGHSGKRLTLVLNGVPLSIAHNGSQFQTKQVLAPGWNTIRVRADQGTRHVEDEVAVFAQVPRKDLRVAMTWDTPKTDIDLWITGPDGEKVFYSNKQGKAGGSLDVDVTDGYGPETYTQAKLQPGTYRIQAHYYSGRQPTRVTVTVLRGEGTPKESRRVFKGILLRKGEVLEVGTFSTD
;
A
#
# COMPACT_ATOMS: atom_id res chain seq x y z
N MET A 1 69.69 56.06 42.28
CA MET A 1 69.78 55.75 40.84
C MET A 1 69.25 54.37 40.63
N SER A 2 68.05 54.17 40.40
CA SER A 2 67.38 52.86 40.20
C SER A 2 66.81 52.79 38.77
N ARG A 3 67.25 51.78 38.01
CA ARG A 3 66.78 51.51 36.63
C ARG A 3 65.54 50.61 36.69
N PRO A 4 64.54 50.84 35.85
CA PRO A 4 63.35 49.96 35.79
C PRO A 4 63.58 48.77 34.85
N ILE A 5 63.20 47.63 35.29
CA ILE A 5 63.18 46.35 34.55
C ILE A 5 61.94 46.38 33.62
N ARG A 6 62.16 46.17 32.29
CA ARG A 6 61.10 45.98 31.31
C ARG A 6 60.79 44.50 31.20
N TYR A 7 59.57 44.14 31.50
CA TYR A 7 59.01 42.80 31.20
C TYR A 7 58.51 42.78 29.75
N LEU A 8 59.10 41.95 28.92
CA LEU A 8 58.54 41.57 27.60
C LEU A 8 57.47 40.51 27.81
N GLY A 9 56.23 40.86 27.61
CA GLY A 9 55.13 39.90 27.55
C GLY A 9 55.10 39.21 26.17
N ALA A 10 55.36 37.94 26.11
CA ALA A 10 55.16 37.14 24.90
C ALA A 10 53.67 36.73 24.82
N CYS A 11 52.91 37.33 23.87
CA CYS A 11 51.58 36.89 23.52
C CYS A 11 51.70 35.60 22.68
N LEU A 12 51.33 34.50 23.28
CA LEU A 12 51.17 33.18 22.59
C LEU A 12 49.81 33.20 21.90
N VAL A 13 49.77 33.39 20.59
CA VAL A 13 48.54 33.24 19.79
C VAL A 13 48.33 31.74 19.51
N LEU A 14 47.39 31.14 20.23
CA LEU A 14 46.93 29.76 19.91
C LEU A 14 46.03 29.86 18.66
N ALA A 15 46.51 29.41 17.52
CA ALA A 15 45.72 29.20 16.33
C ALA A 15 44.89 27.90 16.51
N LEU A 16 43.60 28.02 16.79
CA LEU A 16 42.65 26.93 16.74
C LEU A 16 42.43 26.56 15.26
N VAL A 17 43.09 25.49 14.82
CA VAL A 17 42.81 24.84 13.53
C VAL A 17 41.50 24.02 13.70
N SER A 18 40.38 24.61 13.29
CA SER A 18 39.13 23.88 13.16
C SER A 18 39.20 22.95 11.96
N THR A 19 39.48 21.67 12.21
CA THR A 19 39.29 20.61 11.21
C THR A 19 37.81 20.34 11.04
N ALA A 20 37.21 21.02 10.09
CA ALA A 20 35.87 20.65 9.59
C ALA A 20 36.01 19.24 8.98
N LEU A 21 35.54 18.22 9.69
CA LEU A 21 35.33 16.89 9.15
C LEU A 21 34.31 17.02 8.00
N ALA A 22 34.82 16.93 6.77
CA ALA A 22 33.98 16.79 5.60
C ALA A 22 33.23 15.47 5.78
N GLU A 23 31.94 15.56 6.06
CA GLU A 23 31.02 14.43 6.07
C GLU A 23 31.04 13.83 4.66
N GLU A 24 31.75 12.73 4.48
CA GLU A 24 31.80 11.99 3.21
C GLU A 24 30.36 11.62 2.87
N ARG A 25 29.76 12.36 1.92
CA ARG A 25 28.46 12.03 1.37
C ARG A 25 28.57 10.66 0.71
N ARG A 26 28.10 9.64 1.41
CA ARG A 26 27.94 8.31 0.81
C ARG A 26 27.23 8.46 -0.53
N PRO A 27 27.76 7.87 -1.60
CA PRO A 27 27.08 7.91 -2.89
C PRO A 27 25.64 7.39 -2.72
N PRO A 28 24.66 8.00 -3.39
CA PRO A 28 23.26 7.57 -3.28
C PRO A 28 23.17 6.09 -3.66
N GLN A 29 22.55 5.30 -2.81
CA GLN A 29 22.35 3.88 -3.06
C GLN A 29 21.56 3.68 -4.35
N PRO A 30 21.92 2.71 -5.19
CA PRO A 30 21.16 2.44 -6.40
C PRO A 30 19.72 2.04 -6.04
N LEU A 31 18.77 2.52 -6.84
CA LEU A 31 17.38 2.09 -6.72
C LEU A 31 17.29 0.61 -7.08
N ALA A 32 16.83 -0.22 -6.15
CA ALA A 32 16.66 -1.66 -6.36
C ALA A 32 15.47 -2.18 -5.57
N ILE A 33 14.75 -3.17 -6.12
CA ILE A 33 13.63 -3.84 -5.46
C ILE A 33 13.76 -5.35 -5.67
N GLN A 34 13.34 -6.12 -4.67
CA GLN A 34 13.36 -7.58 -4.74
C GLN A 34 12.19 -8.16 -3.95
N LEU A 35 11.40 -9.04 -4.60
CA LEU A 35 10.42 -9.89 -3.95
C LEU A 35 11.13 -11.05 -3.24
N THR A 36 10.82 -11.25 -1.98
CA THR A 36 11.35 -12.36 -1.17
C THR A 36 10.29 -13.40 -0.85
N SER A 37 8.99 -13.00 -0.90
CA SER A 37 7.84 -13.88 -0.76
C SER A 37 6.66 -13.32 -1.56
N PRO A 38 5.87 -14.17 -2.24
CA PRO A 38 6.15 -15.56 -2.54
C PRO A 38 7.29 -15.72 -3.55
N ARG A 39 7.90 -16.92 -3.63
CA ARG A 39 8.97 -17.22 -4.60
C ARG A 39 8.45 -17.98 -5.83
N GLY A 40 7.17 -17.87 -6.12
CA GLY A 40 6.51 -18.62 -7.19
C GLY A 40 5.96 -19.98 -6.73
N GLY A 41 5.61 -20.82 -7.70
CA GLY A 41 5.09 -22.17 -7.43
C GLY A 41 3.59 -22.22 -7.21
N GLN A 42 3.12 -23.17 -6.39
CA GLN A 42 1.72 -23.43 -6.12
C GLN A 42 1.37 -23.16 -4.66
N THR A 43 0.13 -22.71 -4.42
CA THR A 43 -0.43 -22.51 -3.09
C THR A 43 -1.90 -22.91 -3.04
N SER A 44 -2.35 -23.41 -1.88
CA SER A 44 -3.76 -23.56 -1.55
C SER A 44 -4.30 -22.43 -0.66
N ALA A 45 -3.43 -21.48 -0.27
CA ALA A 45 -3.83 -20.33 0.51
C ALA A 45 -4.39 -19.23 -0.41
N ARG A 46 -5.59 -18.76 -0.09
CA ARG A 46 -6.18 -17.60 -0.80
C ARG A 46 -5.47 -16.29 -0.47
N LEU A 47 -5.00 -16.14 0.75
CA LEU A 47 -4.30 -14.96 1.21
C LEU A 47 -2.80 -15.18 1.08
N ALA A 48 -2.17 -14.43 0.18
CA ALA A 48 -0.73 -14.44 0.00
C ALA A 48 -0.08 -13.33 0.81
N GLU A 49 0.98 -13.65 1.52
CA GLU A 49 1.86 -12.68 2.14
C GLU A 49 2.96 -12.31 1.15
N ILE A 50 2.94 -11.04 0.72
CA ILE A 50 3.89 -10.48 -0.25
C ILE A 50 4.91 -9.66 0.52
N GLN A 51 6.17 -10.05 0.41
CA GLN A 51 7.29 -9.42 1.11
C GLN A 51 8.45 -9.15 0.15
N GLY A 52 9.24 -8.14 0.48
CA GLY A 52 10.44 -7.84 -0.28
C GLY A 52 11.27 -6.73 0.32
N THR A 53 12.36 -6.42 -0.37
CA THR A 53 13.29 -5.37 0.00
C THR A 53 13.30 -4.26 -1.04
N ILE A 54 13.59 -3.04 -0.59
CA ILE A 54 13.73 -1.84 -1.41
C ILE A 54 14.97 -1.08 -0.96
N GLN A 55 15.78 -0.59 -1.89
CA GLN A 55 16.95 0.22 -1.65
C GLN A 55 16.92 1.49 -2.50
N GLY A 56 17.50 2.57 -2.01
CA GLY A 56 17.68 3.82 -2.75
C GLY A 56 16.37 4.56 -3.08
N HIS A 57 15.22 4.16 -2.53
CA HIS A 57 13.93 4.78 -2.75
C HIS A 57 13.61 5.81 -1.65
N SER A 58 13.38 7.06 -2.03
CA SER A 58 13.08 8.17 -1.10
C SER A 58 11.59 8.30 -0.77
N GLY A 59 10.71 7.73 -1.59
CA GLY A 59 9.26 7.71 -1.35
C GLY A 59 8.90 6.75 -0.21
N LYS A 60 7.62 6.73 0.15
CA LYS A 60 7.07 5.80 1.15
C LYS A 60 6.04 4.83 0.57
N ARG A 61 5.78 4.94 -0.71
CA ARG A 61 4.76 4.18 -1.43
C ARG A 61 5.39 3.42 -2.59
N LEU A 62 5.03 2.16 -2.70
CA LEU A 62 5.29 1.31 -3.86
C LEU A 62 3.98 1.01 -4.58
N THR A 63 4.08 0.61 -5.84
CA THR A 63 2.94 0.09 -6.61
C THR A 63 3.06 -1.42 -6.70
N LEU A 64 2.11 -2.12 -6.08
CA LEU A 64 1.90 -3.54 -6.29
C LEU A 64 0.88 -3.72 -7.42
N VAL A 65 1.20 -4.52 -8.41
CA VAL A 65 0.26 -4.89 -9.49
C VAL A 65 -0.07 -6.37 -9.34
N LEU A 66 -1.30 -6.66 -8.95
CA LEU A 66 -1.80 -8.03 -8.83
C LEU A 66 -2.79 -8.29 -9.99
N ASN A 67 -2.46 -9.22 -10.87
CA ASN A 67 -3.28 -9.55 -12.06
C ASN A 67 -3.65 -8.30 -12.87
N GLY A 68 -2.70 -7.37 -13.04
CA GLY A 68 -2.94 -6.11 -13.73
C GLY A 68 -3.74 -5.06 -12.94
N VAL A 69 -4.08 -5.31 -11.67
CA VAL A 69 -4.73 -4.32 -10.78
C VAL A 69 -3.66 -3.59 -9.98
N PRO A 70 -3.47 -2.28 -10.18
CA PRO A 70 -2.51 -1.50 -9.40
C PRO A 70 -3.07 -1.20 -8.00
N LEU A 71 -2.27 -1.48 -6.99
CA LEU A 71 -2.54 -1.26 -5.57
C LEU A 71 -1.39 -0.44 -4.97
N SER A 72 -1.70 0.48 -4.08
CA SER A 72 -0.67 1.20 -3.32
C SER A 72 -0.30 0.40 -2.08
N ILE A 73 1.00 0.26 -1.80
CA ILE A 73 1.51 -0.38 -0.58
C ILE A 73 2.59 0.48 0.08
N ALA A 74 2.72 0.38 1.39
CA ALA A 74 3.75 1.06 2.15
C ALA A 74 5.05 0.25 2.20
N HIS A 75 6.17 0.93 2.50
CA HIS A 75 7.41 0.32 2.96
C HIS A 75 8.02 1.11 4.11
N ASN A 76 8.84 0.46 4.91
CA ASN A 76 9.47 1.05 6.10
C ASN A 76 10.87 1.66 5.86
N GLY A 77 11.24 1.86 4.59
CA GLY A 77 12.55 2.35 4.15
C GLY A 77 13.41 1.29 3.50
N SER A 78 13.37 0.04 3.96
CA SER A 78 14.16 -1.08 3.42
C SER A 78 13.35 -2.32 3.09
N GLN A 79 12.17 -2.45 3.64
CA GLN A 79 11.31 -3.63 3.49
C GLN A 79 9.87 -3.22 3.27
N PHE A 80 9.14 -4.04 2.50
CA PHE A 80 7.70 -3.96 2.36
C PHE A 80 7.07 -5.31 2.66
N GLN A 81 5.85 -5.26 3.20
CA GLN A 81 5.02 -6.41 3.49
C GLN A 81 3.56 -6.05 3.33
N THR A 82 2.80 -6.91 2.66
CA THR A 82 1.35 -6.76 2.51
C THR A 82 0.70 -8.11 2.33
N LYS A 83 -0.61 -8.21 2.60
CA LYS A 83 -1.41 -9.39 2.32
C LYS A 83 -2.33 -9.12 1.15
N GLN A 84 -2.44 -10.09 0.24
CA GLN A 84 -3.25 -9.96 -0.96
C GLN A 84 -4.10 -11.20 -1.20
N VAL A 85 -5.32 -10.99 -1.70
CA VAL A 85 -6.24 -12.06 -2.07
C VAL A 85 -5.89 -12.54 -3.47
N LEU A 86 -5.55 -13.82 -3.61
CA LEU A 86 -5.25 -14.45 -4.90
C LEU A 86 -6.53 -14.90 -5.61
N ALA A 87 -6.54 -14.76 -6.92
CA ALA A 87 -7.53 -15.39 -7.80
C ALA A 87 -7.23 -16.89 -8.00
N PRO A 88 -8.22 -17.71 -8.37
CA PRO A 88 -7.96 -19.08 -8.81
C PRO A 88 -7.06 -19.12 -10.04
N GLY A 89 -6.12 -20.06 -10.09
CA GLY A 89 -5.19 -20.21 -11.21
C GLY A 89 -3.95 -19.32 -11.07
N TRP A 90 -3.39 -18.89 -12.20
CA TRP A 90 -2.18 -18.08 -12.21
C TRP A 90 -2.42 -16.65 -11.73
N ASN A 91 -1.57 -16.21 -10.83
CA ASN A 91 -1.52 -14.83 -10.34
C ASN A 91 -0.14 -14.25 -10.63
N THR A 92 -0.12 -13.09 -11.28
CA THR A 92 1.09 -12.29 -11.48
C THR A 92 1.16 -11.24 -10.38
N ILE A 93 2.24 -11.24 -9.64
CA ILE A 93 2.53 -10.30 -8.55
C ILE A 93 3.76 -9.51 -8.95
N ARG A 94 3.59 -8.24 -9.25
CA ARG A 94 4.68 -7.32 -9.61
C ARG A 94 4.74 -6.19 -8.60
N VAL A 95 5.93 -5.87 -8.10
CA VAL A 95 6.13 -4.69 -7.24
C VAL A 95 7.07 -3.73 -7.95
N ARG A 96 6.67 -2.46 -8.00
CA ARG A 96 7.37 -1.38 -8.68
C ARG A 96 7.65 -0.22 -7.75
N ALA A 97 8.86 0.32 -7.83
CA ALA A 97 9.27 1.58 -7.21
C ALA A 97 9.60 2.62 -8.28
N ASP A 98 8.99 3.80 -8.18
CA ASP A 98 9.22 4.93 -9.07
C ASP A 98 9.96 6.05 -8.33
N GLN A 99 11.05 6.58 -8.93
CA GLN A 99 11.82 7.69 -8.38
C GLN A 99 12.29 8.65 -9.48
N GLY A 100 11.56 9.74 -9.66
CA GLY A 100 11.76 10.67 -10.77
C GLY A 100 11.48 9.97 -12.10
N THR A 101 12.45 9.95 -13.00
CA THR A 101 12.38 9.26 -14.31
C THR A 101 12.80 7.79 -14.25
N ARG A 102 13.33 7.33 -13.11
CA ARG A 102 13.77 5.93 -12.93
C ARG A 102 12.67 5.10 -12.29
N HIS A 103 12.58 3.85 -12.69
CA HIS A 103 11.77 2.84 -12.01
C HIS A 103 12.53 1.52 -11.97
N VAL A 104 12.20 0.72 -10.99
CA VAL A 104 12.61 -0.69 -10.88
C VAL A 104 11.40 -1.52 -10.52
N GLU A 105 11.38 -2.76 -10.97
CA GLU A 105 10.30 -3.69 -10.66
C GLU A 105 10.86 -5.10 -10.50
N ASP A 106 10.13 -5.92 -9.75
CA ASP A 106 10.34 -7.36 -9.64
C ASP A 106 9.01 -8.07 -9.69
N GLU A 107 8.97 -9.26 -10.27
CA GLU A 107 7.75 -9.99 -10.57
C GLU A 107 7.88 -11.47 -10.27
N VAL A 108 6.78 -12.05 -9.77
CA VAL A 108 6.65 -13.49 -9.56
C VAL A 108 5.27 -13.96 -9.97
N ALA A 109 5.18 -15.19 -10.48
CA ALA A 109 3.93 -15.87 -10.77
C ALA A 109 3.65 -16.98 -9.76
N VAL A 110 2.39 -17.05 -9.26
CA VAL A 110 1.93 -18.04 -8.30
C VAL A 110 0.64 -18.69 -8.80
N PHE A 111 0.59 -20.01 -8.80
CA PHE A 111 -0.63 -20.76 -9.11
C PHE A 111 -1.41 -21.03 -7.83
N ALA A 112 -2.61 -20.46 -7.71
CA ALA A 112 -3.46 -20.64 -6.54
C ALA A 112 -4.57 -21.65 -6.79
N GLN A 113 -4.56 -22.73 -6.02
CA GLN A 113 -5.61 -23.77 -5.99
C GLN A 113 -6.68 -23.38 -4.97
N VAL A 114 -7.46 -22.33 -5.28
CA VAL A 114 -8.48 -21.79 -4.38
C VAL A 114 -9.85 -21.75 -5.05
N PRO A 115 -10.96 -21.85 -4.29
CA PRO A 115 -12.31 -21.72 -4.84
C PRO A 115 -12.52 -20.36 -5.53
N ARG A 116 -13.35 -20.32 -6.57
CA ARG A 116 -13.71 -19.06 -7.23
C ARG A 116 -14.50 -18.14 -6.31
N LYS A 117 -14.36 -16.85 -6.59
CA LYS A 117 -15.19 -15.77 -6.05
C LYS A 117 -15.80 -14.99 -7.22
N ASP A 118 -17.08 -14.70 -7.18
CA ASP A 118 -17.75 -13.93 -8.23
C ASP A 118 -17.36 -12.45 -8.17
N LEU A 119 -17.01 -11.97 -6.98
CA LEU A 119 -16.68 -10.58 -6.73
C LEU A 119 -15.40 -10.44 -5.88
N ARG A 120 -14.54 -9.53 -6.30
CA ARG A 120 -13.48 -8.90 -5.48
C ARG A 120 -13.57 -7.39 -5.61
N VAL A 121 -13.56 -6.69 -4.48
CA VAL A 121 -13.46 -5.23 -4.40
C VAL A 121 -12.21 -4.90 -3.65
N ALA A 122 -11.28 -4.18 -4.29
CA ALA A 122 -10.04 -3.73 -3.66
C ALA A 122 -9.99 -2.21 -3.63
N MET A 123 -9.75 -1.65 -2.45
CA MET A 123 -9.61 -0.20 -2.23
C MET A 123 -8.20 0.14 -1.79
N THR A 124 -7.62 1.17 -2.38
CA THR A 124 -6.37 1.79 -1.93
C THR A 124 -6.52 3.30 -1.86
N TRP A 125 -5.62 3.96 -1.14
CA TRP A 125 -5.59 5.42 -1.03
C TRP A 125 -4.17 5.99 -1.17
N ASP A 126 -4.04 7.31 -1.30
CA ASP A 126 -2.79 7.96 -1.69
C ASP A 126 -2.04 8.66 -0.53
N THR A 127 -2.54 8.55 0.70
CA THR A 127 -1.96 9.22 1.87
C THR A 127 -1.39 8.24 2.90
N PRO A 128 -0.19 8.50 3.44
CA PRO A 128 0.39 7.69 4.52
C PRO A 128 -0.30 8.00 5.85
N LYS A 129 -0.18 7.07 6.82
CA LYS A 129 -0.73 7.22 8.18
C LYS A 129 -2.21 7.62 8.18
N THR A 130 -2.94 7.01 7.25
CA THR A 130 -4.37 7.23 7.05
C THR A 130 -5.05 5.88 7.08
N ASP A 131 -6.21 5.82 7.71
CA ASP A 131 -7.05 4.65 7.83
C ASP A 131 -8.39 4.94 7.15
N ILE A 132 -8.68 4.21 6.09
CA ILE A 132 -9.90 4.33 5.28
C ILE A 132 -10.57 2.97 5.23
N ASP A 133 -11.71 2.84 5.88
CA ASP A 133 -12.49 1.61 5.88
C ASP A 133 -13.28 1.43 4.58
N LEU A 134 -13.23 0.24 4.03
CA LEU A 134 -14.12 -0.20 2.94
C LEU A 134 -15.41 -0.77 3.52
N TRP A 135 -16.53 -0.20 3.14
CA TRP A 135 -17.86 -0.69 3.49
C TRP A 135 -18.59 -1.18 2.24
N ILE A 136 -19.04 -2.42 2.27
CA ILE A 136 -19.86 -3.00 1.19
C ILE A 136 -21.23 -3.35 1.75
N THR A 137 -22.28 -2.75 1.17
CA THR A 137 -23.66 -3.11 1.49
C THR A 137 -24.23 -3.92 0.32
N GLY A 138 -24.65 -5.14 0.60
CA GLY A 138 -25.26 -6.04 -0.37
C GLY A 138 -26.74 -5.74 -0.65
N PRO A 139 -27.36 -6.47 -1.59
CA PRO A 139 -28.77 -6.31 -1.93
C PRO A 139 -29.73 -6.61 -0.76
N ASP A 140 -29.30 -7.45 0.19
CA ASP A 140 -30.02 -7.77 1.43
C ASP A 140 -29.97 -6.64 2.48
N GLY A 141 -29.26 -5.55 2.19
CA GLY A 141 -29.05 -4.43 3.11
C GLY A 141 -27.98 -4.68 4.17
N GLU A 142 -27.37 -5.88 4.22
CA GLU A 142 -26.30 -6.15 5.16
C GLU A 142 -25.00 -5.44 4.74
N LYS A 143 -24.36 -4.78 5.71
CA LYS A 143 -23.09 -4.11 5.53
C LYS A 143 -21.95 -4.94 6.06
N VAL A 144 -20.97 -5.25 5.21
CA VAL A 144 -19.68 -5.87 5.56
C VAL A 144 -18.62 -4.78 5.66
N PHE A 145 -17.93 -4.73 6.81
CA PHE A 145 -16.92 -3.72 7.15
C PHE A 145 -16.05 -4.23 8.33
N TYR A 146 -15.11 -3.44 8.84
CA TYR A 146 -14.17 -3.85 9.89
C TYR A 146 -14.79 -4.50 11.13
N SER A 147 -16.00 -4.08 11.54
CA SER A 147 -16.72 -4.61 12.71
C SER A 147 -17.67 -5.78 12.38
N ASN A 148 -17.98 -6.01 11.11
CA ASN A 148 -18.76 -7.15 10.62
C ASN A 148 -18.07 -7.69 9.37
N LYS A 149 -16.95 -8.42 9.57
CA LYS A 149 -16.09 -8.88 8.47
C LYS A 149 -16.67 -10.03 7.65
N GLN A 150 -17.70 -10.71 8.15
CA GLN A 150 -18.34 -11.86 7.51
C GLN A 150 -19.84 -11.60 7.37
N GLY A 151 -20.30 -11.37 6.14
CA GLY A 151 -21.72 -11.20 5.85
C GLY A 151 -22.44 -12.54 5.68
N LYS A 152 -23.71 -12.59 6.06
CA LYS A 152 -24.58 -13.79 5.94
C LYS A 152 -24.70 -14.26 4.50
N ALA A 153 -24.67 -13.34 3.55
CA ALA A 153 -24.68 -13.61 2.10
C ALA A 153 -23.34 -14.13 1.55
N GLY A 154 -22.35 -14.41 2.42
CA GLY A 154 -21.03 -14.96 2.05
C GLY A 154 -20.02 -13.94 1.56
N GLY A 155 -20.30 -12.65 1.78
CA GLY A 155 -19.32 -11.58 1.62
C GLY A 155 -18.30 -11.56 2.77
N SER A 156 -17.04 -11.22 2.49
CA SER A 156 -15.97 -11.20 3.47
C SER A 156 -15.03 -10.01 3.25
N LEU A 157 -14.68 -9.28 4.30
CA LEU A 157 -13.56 -8.34 4.32
C LEU A 157 -12.29 -9.14 4.66
N ASP A 158 -11.55 -9.54 3.63
CA ASP A 158 -10.42 -10.48 3.76
C ASP A 158 -9.11 -9.77 4.14
N VAL A 159 -8.96 -8.52 3.73
CA VAL A 159 -7.80 -7.66 4.06
C VAL A 159 -8.32 -6.33 4.60
N ASP A 160 -7.79 -5.94 5.75
CA ASP A 160 -8.14 -4.74 6.49
C ASP A 160 -6.82 -4.12 6.99
N VAL A 161 -6.46 -2.94 6.45
CA VAL A 161 -5.20 -2.25 6.71
C VAL A 161 -5.47 -0.92 7.37
N THR A 162 -5.05 -0.78 8.61
CA THR A 162 -5.32 0.38 9.48
C THR A 162 -4.25 1.47 9.42
N ASP A 163 -3.17 1.27 8.67
CA ASP A 163 -2.11 2.26 8.47
C ASP A 163 -1.47 2.11 7.08
N GLY A 164 -1.20 3.22 6.42
CA GLY A 164 -0.50 3.23 5.14
C GLY A 164 -1.38 3.65 3.97
N TYR A 165 -1.41 2.85 2.93
CA TYR A 165 -2.09 3.13 1.66
C TYR A 165 -3.16 2.07 1.31
N GLY A 166 -3.50 1.19 2.27
CA GLY A 166 -4.27 -0.01 2.02
C GLY A 166 -3.38 -1.19 1.57
N PRO A 167 -3.92 -2.14 0.85
CA PRO A 167 -5.31 -2.20 0.41
C PRO A 167 -6.27 -2.69 1.49
N GLU A 168 -7.56 -2.39 1.31
CA GLU A 168 -8.63 -3.18 1.89
C GLU A 168 -9.30 -4.00 0.80
N THR A 169 -9.63 -5.25 1.11
CA THR A 169 -10.15 -6.17 0.10
C THR A 169 -11.35 -6.93 0.63
N TYR A 170 -12.46 -6.78 -0.08
CA TYR A 170 -13.67 -7.57 0.09
C TYR A 170 -13.81 -8.61 -1.01
N THR A 171 -14.29 -9.80 -0.66
CA THR A 171 -14.65 -10.83 -1.64
C THR A 171 -16.01 -11.43 -1.34
N GLN A 172 -16.68 -11.95 -2.39
CA GLN A 172 -17.91 -12.71 -2.26
C GLN A 172 -17.91 -13.91 -3.22
N ALA A 173 -18.23 -15.09 -2.66
CA ALA A 173 -18.16 -16.34 -3.40
C ALA A 173 -19.22 -16.41 -4.50
N LYS A 174 -20.46 -15.98 -4.18
CA LYS A 174 -21.60 -15.98 -5.10
C LYS A 174 -22.34 -14.65 -4.96
N LEU A 175 -22.43 -13.92 -6.06
CA LEU A 175 -23.21 -12.68 -6.12
C LEU A 175 -24.69 -12.96 -5.97
N GLN A 176 -25.37 -12.11 -5.22
CA GLN A 176 -26.83 -12.07 -5.17
C GLN A 176 -27.36 -11.06 -6.19
N PRO A 177 -28.51 -11.32 -6.83
CA PRO A 177 -29.18 -10.33 -7.68
C PRO A 177 -29.51 -9.06 -6.91
N GLY A 178 -29.30 -7.90 -7.54
CA GLY A 178 -29.60 -6.60 -6.96
C GLY A 178 -28.42 -5.65 -6.92
N THR A 179 -28.51 -4.60 -6.13
CA THR A 179 -27.54 -3.50 -6.10
C THR A 179 -26.61 -3.60 -4.91
N TYR A 180 -25.32 -3.52 -5.20
CA TYR A 180 -24.25 -3.39 -4.23
C TYR A 180 -23.83 -1.92 -4.13
N ARG A 181 -23.66 -1.43 -2.90
CA ARG A 181 -23.16 -0.10 -2.59
C ARG A 181 -21.75 -0.19 -2.03
N ILE A 182 -20.87 0.64 -2.55
CA ILE A 182 -19.48 0.73 -2.13
C ILE A 182 -19.25 2.09 -1.47
N GLN A 183 -18.84 2.08 -0.22
CA GLN A 183 -18.55 3.29 0.54
C GLN A 183 -17.14 3.23 1.10
N ALA A 184 -16.50 4.40 1.20
CA ALA A 184 -15.25 4.61 1.90
C ALA A 184 -15.52 5.49 3.13
N HIS A 185 -15.06 5.05 4.30
CA HIS A 185 -15.17 5.79 5.55
C HIS A 185 -13.80 6.26 6.01
N TYR A 186 -13.64 7.56 6.26
CA TYR A 186 -12.41 8.12 6.77
C TYR A 186 -12.32 7.94 8.28
N TYR A 187 -11.76 6.81 8.72
CA TYR A 187 -11.66 6.49 10.15
C TYR A 187 -10.60 7.36 10.83
N SER A 188 -9.39 7.44 10.30
CA SER A 188 -8.33 8.28 10.87
C SER A 188 -7.35 8.81 9.82
N GLY A 189 -6.79 10.01 10.08
CA GLY A 189 -5.84 10.69 9.22
C GLY A 189 -5.89 12.21 9.44
N ARG A 190 -5.03 12.95 8.71
CA ARG A 190 -4.88 14.39 8.93
C ARG A 190 -5.02 15.25 7.67
N GLN A 191 -5.18 14.64 6.50
CA GLN A 191 -5.17 15.34 5.21
C GLN A 191 -6.18 14.74 4.26
N PRO A 192 -6.68 15.53 3.28
CA PRO A 192 -7.53 14.98 2.23
C PRO A 192 -6.87 13.77 1.55
N THR A 193 -7.67 12.75 1.28
CA THR A 193 -7.22 11.45 0.78
C THR A 193 -8.03 11.06 -0.46
N ARG A 194 -7.32 10.67 -1.52
CA ARG A 194 -7.95 10.08 -2.70
C ARG A 194 -7.98 8.58 -2.57
N VAL A 195 -9.18 7.99 -2.70
CA VAL A 195 -9.38 6.56 -2.76
C VAL A 195 -9.54 6.11 -4.21
N THR A 196 -9.05 4.92 -4.49
CA THR A 196 -9.27 4.19 -5.74
C THR A 196 -9.83 2.83 -5.39
N VAL A 197 -11.02 2.52 -5.91
CA VAL A 197 -11.70 1.25 -5.72
C VAL A 197 -11.78 0.51 -7.04
N THR A 198 -11.27 -0.71 -7.08
CA THR A 198 -11.36 -1.60 -8.24
C THR A 198 -12.33 -2.72 -7.92
N VAL A 199 -13.38 -2.84 -8.73
CA VAL A 199 -14.37 -3.92 -8.66
C VAL A 199 -14.06 -4.90 -9.77
N LEU A 200 -13.82 -6.16 -9.41
CA LEU A 200 -13.59 -7.27 -10.34
C LEU A 200 -14.73 -8.28 -10.17
N ARG A 201 -15.38 -8.61 -11.27
CA ARG A 201 -16.41 -9.65 -11.33
C ARG A 201 -15.91 -10.79 -12.21
N GLY A 202 -16.12 -12.02 -11.76
CA GLY A 202 -15.72 -13.22 -12.49
C GLY A 202 -14.21 -13.31 -12.72
N GLU A 203 -13.39 -12.88 -11.78
CA GLU A 203 -11.92 -12.85 -11.89
C GLU A 203 -11.35 -14.22 -12.26
N GLY A 204 -10.42 -14.22 -13.24
CA GLY A 204 -9.81 -15.44 -13.77
C GLY A 204 -10.74 -16.26 -14.69
N THR A 205 -11.79 -15.67 -15.23
CA THR A 205 -12.68 -16.30 -16.20
C THR A 205 -12.78 -15.49 -17.49
N PRO A 206 -13.26 -16.08 -18.61
CA PRO A 206 -13.56 -15.32 -19.83
C PRO A 206 -14.62 -14.22 -19.67
N LYS A 207 -15.38 -14.25 -18.58
CA LYS A 207 -16.41 -13.24 -18.23
C LYS A 207 -15.88 -12.19 -17.25
N GLU A 208 -14.58 -12.12 -17.04
CA GLU A 208 -14.00 -11.11 -16.15
C GLU A 208 -14.36 -9.71 -16.63
N SER A 209 -14.85 -8.91 -15.69
CA SER A 209 -15.08 -7.50 -15.91
C SER A 209 -14.47 -6.67 -14.79
N ARG A 210 -13.96 -5.50 -15.15
CA ARG A 210 -13.30 -4.57 -14.23
C ARG A 210 -13.95 -3.19 -14.32
N ARG A 211 -14.26 -2.63 -13.16
CA ARG A 211 -14.73 -1.25 -13.02
C ARG A 211 -13.91 -0.53 -11.96
N VAL A 212 -13.50 0.70 -12.25
CA VAL A 212 -12.70 1.52 -11.31
C VAL A 212 -13.49 2.75 -10.93
N PHE A 213 -13.59 2.99 -9.64
CA PHE A 213 -14.17 4.19 -9.03
C PHE A 213 -13.10 4.97 -8.31
N LYS A 214 -13.25 6.30 -8.25
CA LYS A 214 -12.35 7.20 -7.53
C LYS A 214 -13.15 8.19 -6.72
N GLY A 215 -12.63 8.55 -5.55
CA GLY A 215 -13.25 9.53 -4.68
C GLY A 215 -12.21 10.29 -3.87
N ILE A 216 -12.63 11.37 -3.23
CA ILE A 216 -11.80 12.16 -2.32
C ILE A 216 -12.57 12.30 -1.02
N LEU A 217 -11.93 11.92 0.09
CA LEU A 217 -12.40 12.18 1.44
C LEU A 217 -11.56 13.32 2.03
N LEU A 218 -12.23 14.27 2.65
CA LEU A 218 -11.60 15.52 3.10
C LEU A 218 -11.17 15.46 4.56
N ARG A 219 -11.87 14.71 5.40
CA ARG A 219 -11.70 14.72 6.84
C ARG A 219 -12.18 13.45 7.53
N LYS A 220 -11.65 13.23 8.73
CA LYS A 220 -12.10 12.17 9.63
C LYS A 220 -13.62 12.18 9.85
N GLY A 221 -14.23 11.00 9.87
CA GLY A 221 -15.66 10.78 10.05
C GLY A 221 -16.50 10.91 8.78
N GLU A 222 -15.90 11.32 7.66
CA GLU A 222 -16.59 11.39 6.38
C GLU A 222 -16.86 9.99 5.82
N VAL A 223 -18.06 9.79 5.30
CA VAL A 223 -18.46 8.60 4.54
C VAL A 223 -18.80 9.02 3.13
N LEU A 224 -18.08 8.51 2.17
CA LEU A 224 -18.27 8.76 0.74
C LEU A 224 -18.85 7.52 0.08
N GLU A 225 -19.97 7.65 -0.61
CA GLU A 225 -20.41 6.63 -1.56
C GLU A 225 -19.52 6.74 -2.82
N VAL A 226 -18.61 5.78 -2.96
CA VAL A 226 -17.64 5.78 -4.05
C VAL A 226 -18.28 5.29 -5.35
N GLY A 227 -19.24 4.37 -5.24
CA GLY A 227 -19.97 3.86 -6.39
C GLY A 227 -20.94 2.75 -6.05
N THR A 228 -21.73 2.39 -7.06
CA THR A 228 -22.66 1.26 -7.02
C THR A 228 -22.51 0.38 -8.25
N PHE A 229 -22.92 -0.86 -8.15
CA PHE A 229 -23.11 -1.75 -9.30
C PHE A 229 -24.27 -2.70 -9.04
N SER A 230 -24.95 -3.09 -10.12
CA SER A 230 -26.06 -4.04 -10.04
C SER A 230 -25.68 -5.36 -10.71
N THR A 231 -26.31 -6.42 -10.24
CA THR A 231 -26.27 -7.78 -10.81
C THR A 231 -27.69 -8.22 -11.13
N ASP A 232 -27.83 -8.96 -12.20
CA ASP A 232 -29.09 -9.61 -12.60
C ASP A 232 -29.29 -10.91 -11.84
#